data_768699dc5cf9136f5a08b198ff90ccaa
#
_entry.id   768699dc5cf9136f5a08b198ff90ccaa
#
_cell.length_a   1.000
_cell.length_b   1.000
_cell.length_c   1.000
_cell.angle_alpha   90.00
_cell.angle_beta   90.00
_cell.angle_gamma   90.00
#
_symmetry.space_group_name_H-M   'P 1'
#
loop_
_entity.id
_entity.type
_entity.pdbx_description
1 polymer ?
#
loop_
_entity_poly.entity_id
_entity_poly.type
_entity_poly.pdbx_seq_one_letter_code
_entity_poly.pdbx_strand_id
1 'polypeptide(L)'
;MRFLRHILFASCAVFASQSARAESWQLEAPTVPFDDDSQTQPLLYQPLDHAAKPWRLCVLYPHLKDAYWLSVNYGMVEEANRLGVSFDLYEAGGYPNLDRQIEQVKACGKRHMDALIIGPVSYDGLSPAVLDIAQQMPVIAAVNDMDDAGISAKASVSWREMGAAAGRAIAQRHPKGSPAVKLAWFPGPKGAGWVQFVEQGFFEALAESSAQIVATRYGDTGVDQQVLLVEDILDSVPEVNYLVGSGPMAEAAVSILRARNLTGRIGIVSTYVSHGVYRGIKRGRILAAPTDFAVLQGRLAVELAVRAIEGNLTIRHAGPRIVTLTPENIDEIGTQESLTPASFVPVFKVSN
;
A
#
# COMPACT_ATOMS: atom_id res chain seq x y z
N MET A 1 -14.70 79.61 -24.09
CA MET A 1 -14.92 78.19 -24.41
C MET A 1 -13.62 77.43 -24.15
N ARG A 2 -13.56 76.65 -23.02
CA ARG A 2 -12.40 75.82 -22.65
C ARG A 2 -12.81 74.36 -22.80
N PHE A 3 -12.21 73.65 -23.74
CA PHE A 3 -12.39 72.22 -23.96
C PHE A 3 -11.48 71.41 -22.95
N LEU A 4 -12.10 70.66 -22.03
CA LEU A 4 -11.41 69.72 -21.13
C LEU A 4 -11.28 68.40 -21.88
N ARG A 5 -10.06 67.97 -22.19
CA ARG A 5 -9.76 66.63 -22.73
C ARG A 5 -9.61 65.66 -21.54
N HIS A 6 -10.55 64.68 -21.39
CA HIS A 6 -10.42 63.56 -20.47
C HIS A 6 -9.53 62.51 -21.14
N ILE A 7 -8.40 62.21 -20.50
CA ILE A 7 -7.55 61.08 -20.84
C ILE A 7 -8.00 59.90 -19.96
N LEU A 8 -8.60 58.89 -20.60
CA LEU A 8 -8.88 57.58 -19.94
C LEU A 8 -7.57 56.78 -19.87
N PHE A 9 -7.07 56.55 -18.66
CA PHE A 9 -6.04 55.54 -18.41
C PHE A 9 -6.71 54.15 -18.27
N ALA A 10 -6.53 53.29 -19.28
CA ALA A 10 -6.91 51.88 -19.18
C ALA A 10 -5.80 51.14 -18.41
N SER A 11 -6.05 50.80 -17.14
CA SER A 11 -5.20 49.94 -16.36
C SER A 11 -5.43 48.49 -16.80
N CYS A 12 -4.51 47.90 -17.56
CA CYS A 12 -4.45 46.47 -17.79
C CYS A 12 -3.97 45.76 -16.50
N ALA A 13 -4.90 45.18 -15.74
CA ALA A 13 -4.57 44.29 -14.66
C ALA A 13 -4.06 42.97 -15.27
N VAL A 14 -2.77 42.75 -15.21
CA VAL A 14 -2.16 41.43 -15.51
C VAL A 14 -2.47 40.52 -14.35
N PHE A 15 -3.48 39.67 -14.50
CA PHE A 15 -3.69 38.54 -13.59
C PHE A 15 -2.56 37.52 -13.85
N ALA A 16 -1.51 37.57 -13.05
CA ALA A 16 -0.58 36.48 -12.93
C ALA A 16 -1.34 35.28 -12.28
N SER A 17 -1.74 34.29 -13.07
CA SER A 17 -2.19 33.01 -12.56
C SER A 17 -1.01 32.37 -11.80
N GLN A 18 -1.01 32.49 -10.48
CA GLN A 18 -0.17 31.64 -9.64
C GLN A 18 -0.67 30.22 -9.83
N SER A 19 0.05 29.41 -10.58
CA SER A 19 -0.13 27.97 -10.57
C SER A 19 0.06 27.51 -9.14
N ALA A 20 -0.99 26.97 -8.52
CA ALA A 20 -0.90 26.40 -7.19
C ALA A 20 0.11 25.25 -7.28
N ARG A 21 1.25 25.42 -6.62
CA ARG A 21 2.28 24.38 -6.56
C ARG A 21 1.71 23.17 -5.83
N ALA A 22 1.98 21.96 -6.33
CA ALA A 22 1.53 20.74 -5.68
C ALA A 22 2.06 20.68 -4.23
N GLU A 23 1.20 20.28 -3.29
CA GLU A 23 1.57 20.14 -1.89
C GLU A 23 2.64 19.05 -1.72
N SER A 24 3.66 19.34 -0.91
CA SER A 24 4.76 18.40 -0.64
C SER A 24 4.30 17.25 0.23
N TRP A 25 4.86 16.05 0.00
CA TRP A 25 4.55 14.85 0.75
C TRP A 25 5.63 14.53 1.78
N GLN A 26 5.19 14.15 2.99
CA GLN A 26 6.08 13.64 4.04
C GLN A 26 6.29 12.15 3.81
N LEU A 27 7.47 11.79 3.30
CA LEU A 27 7.87 10.42 3.01
C LEU A 27 9.08 10.02 3.85
N GLU A 28 9.44 8.76 3.77
CA GLU A 28 10.70 8.20 4.21
C GLU A 28 11.39 7.51 3.03
N ALA A 29 12.72 7.57 3.01
CA ALA A 29 13.54 6.87 2.04
C ALA A 29 14.61 6.05 2.75
N PRO A 30 14.90 4.80 2.34
CA PRO A 30 16.03 4.06 2.85
C PRO A 30 17.33 4.75 2.42
N THR A 31 18.34 4.72 3.28
CA THR A 31 19.66 5.34 3.01
C THR A 31 20.39 4.66 1.85
N VAL A 32 20.10 3.37 1.62
CA VAL A 32 20.52 2.59 0.46
C VAL A 32 19.26 2.16 -0.29
N PRO A 33 19.01 2.67 -1.52
CA PRO A 33 17.81 2.29 -2.28
C PRO A 33 17.71 0.77 -2.45
N PHE A 34 16.50 0.24 -2.25
CA PHE A 34 16.14 -1.19 -2.35
C PHE A 34 16.67 -2.08 -1.22
N ASP A 35 17.46 -1.56 -0.30
CA ASP A 35 17.91 -2.28 0.89
C ASP A 35 16.91 -2.02 2.03
N ASP A 36 16.01 -2.99 2.28
CA ASP A 36 14.99 -2.90 3.33
C ASP A 36 15.57 -3.02 4.75
N ASP A 37 16.83 -3.43 4.90
CA ASP A 37 17.57 -3.46 6.16
C ASP A 37 18.30 -2.14 6.45
N SER A 38 18.40 -1.24 5.45
CA SER A 38 19.02 0.07 5.64
C SER A 38 18.14 0.99 6.47
N GLN A 39 18.78 1.91 7.19
CA GLN A 39 18.05 2.93 7.95
C GLN A 39 17.24 3.83 7.01
N THR A 40 16.03 4.19 7.43
CA THR A 40 15.23 5.19 6.74
C THR A 40 15.52 6.60 7.23
N GLN A 41 15.34 7.57 6.35
CA GLN A 41 15.46 9.00 6.67
C GLN A 41 14.23 9.76 6.17
N PRO A 42 13.79 10.79 6.92
CA PRO A 42 12.69 11.64 6.48
C PRO A 42 12.99 12.30 5.13
N LEU A 43 12.00 12.35 4.27
CA LEU A 43 12.07 12.96 2.95
C LEU A 43 10.86 13.87 2.73
N LEU A 44 11.12 15.16 2.49
CA LEU A 44 10.11 16.08 1.99
C LEU A 44 10.09 15.98 0.46
N TYR A 45 9.14 15.24 -0.07
CA TYR A 45 9.01 15.00 -1.50
C TYR A 45 8.19 16.10 -2.17
N GLN A 46 8.73 16.71 -3.22
CA GLN A 46 8.00 17.70 -4.02
C GLN A 46 7.47 17.02 -5.29
N PRO A 47 6.14 16.82 -5.41
CA PRO A 47 5.55 16.26 -6.63
C PRO A 47 5.77 17.17 -7.85
N LEU A 48 5.73 16.59 -9.05
CA LEU A 48 5.70 17.35 -10.31
C LEU A 48 4.45 18.23 -10.36
N ASP A 49 4.53 19.40 -10.96
CA ASP A 49 3.33 20.21 -11.21
C ASP A 49 2.47 19.60 -12.34
N HIS A 50 3.10 19.05 -13.35
CA HIS A 50 2.47 18.33 -14.48
C HIS A 50 3.52 17.46 -15.19
N ALA A 51 3.08 16.49 -15.97
CA ALA A 51 3.96 15.72 -16.86
C ALA A 51 4.27 16.52 -18.13
N ALA A 52 5.46 16.33 -18.71
CA ALA A 52 5.87 17.01 -19.95
C ALA A 52 5.04 16.56 -21.17
N LYS A 53 4.44 15.36 -21.13
CA LYS A 53 3.62 14.77 -22.18
C LYS A 53 2.53 13.88 -21.59
N PRO A 54 1.45 13.59 -22.35
CA PRO A 54 0.41 12.63 -21.90
C PRO A 54 0.93 11.18 -21.99
N TRP A 55 1.86 10.83 -21.11
CA TRP A 55 2.46 9.49 -21.05
C TRP A 55 1.41 8.40 -20.82
N ARG A 56 1.72 7.18 -21.30
CA ARG A 56 0.84 6.01 -21.19
C ARG A 56 1.47 4.95 -20.30
N LEU A 57 0.86 4.67 -19.17
CA LEU A 57 1.37 3.74 -18.16
C LEU A 57 0.64 2.39 -18.26
N CYS A 58 1.37 1.30 -18.12
CA CYS A 58 0.79 -0.01 -17.88
C CYS A 58 0.81 -0.29 -16.38
N VAL A 59 -0.33 -0.65 -15.79
CA VAL A 59 -0.44 -0.92 -14.35
C VAL A 59 -0.86 -2.37 -14.14
N LEU A 60 -0.13 -3.11 -13.31
CA LEU A 60 -0.41 -4.51 -13.00
C LEU A 60 -0.62 -4.70 -11.50
N TYR A 61 -1.75 -5.32 -11.13
CA TYR A 61 -2.09 -5.64 -9.74
C TYR A 61 -2.23 -7.15 -9.53
N PRO A 62 -2.06 -7.64 -8.28
CA PRO A 62 -2.45 -9.00 -7.93
C PRO A 62 -3.95 -9.22 -8.15
N HIS A 63 -4.77 -8.36 -7.58
CA HIS A 63 -6.23 -8.36 -7.67
C HIS A 63 -6.85 -7.10 -7.04
N LEU A 64 -8.17 -6.93 -7.21
CA LEU A 64 -8.97 -5.86 -6.58
C LEU A 64 -9.99 -6.40 -5.57
N LYS A 65 -9.81 -7.63 -5.07
CA LYS A 65 -10.68 -8.27 -4.06
C LYS A 65 -10.47 -7.68 -2.66
N ASP A 66 -9.27 -7.18 -2.38
CA ASP A 66 -8.91 -6.51 -1.15
C ASP A 66 -9.14 -5.00 -1.28
N ALA A 67 -9.85 -4.41 -0.35
CA ALA A 67 -10.12 -2.97 -0.30
C ALA A 67 -8.84 -2.12 -0.19
N TYR A 68 -7.73 -2.70 0.24
CA TYR A 68 -6.43 -2.06 0.21
C TYR A 68 -6.04 -1.65 -1.22
N TRP A 69 -6.13 -2.56 -2.19
CA TRP A 69 -5.82 -2.27 -3.59
C TRP A 69 -6.76 -1.26 -4.24
N LEU A 70 -7.99 -1.10 -3.73
CA LEU A 70 -8.87 -0.01 -4.15
C LEU A 70 -8.32 1.35 -3.74
N SER A 71 -7.71 1.44 -2.54
CA SER A 71 -7.07 2.68 -2.06
C SER A 71 -5.82 3.02 -2.89
N VAL A 72 -5.00 2.03 -3.24
CA VAL A 72 -3.87 2.22 -4.18
C VAL A 72 -4.36 2.69 -5.55
N ASN A 73 -5.42 2.05 -6.09
CA ASN A 73 -6.01 2.42 -7.38
C ASN A 73 -6.53 3.86 -7.37
N TYR A 74 -7.22 4.27 -6.30
CA TYR A 74 -7.68 5.66 -6.14
C TYR A 74 -6.51 6.65 -6.19
N GLY A 75 -5.44 6.39 -5.45
CA GLY A 75 -4.24 7.23 -5.47
C GLY A 75 -3.61 7.34 -6.87
N MET A 76 -3.52 6.22 -7.60
CA MET A 76 -3.02 6.24 -8.98
C MET A 76 -3.92 7.04 -9.92
N VAL A 77 -5.25 6.93 -9.78
CA VAL A 77 -6.23 7.70 -10.59
C VAL A 77 -6.11 9.19 -10.34
N GLU A 78 -6.07 9.60 -9.06
CA GLU A 78 -5.91 11.00 -8.67
C GLU A 78 -4.64 11.60 -9.28
N GLU A 79 -3.52 10.89 -9.15
CA GLU A 79 -2.24 11.38 -9.62
C GLU A 79 -2.11 11.37 -11.15
N ALA A 80 -2.64 10.34 -11.82
CA ALA A 80 -2.66 10.29 -13.28
C ALA A 80 -3.46 11.45 -13.87
N ASN A 81 -4.65 11.74 -13.30
CA ASN A 81 -5.46 12.88 -13.72
C ASN A 81 -4.75 14.21 -13.45
N ARG A 82 -4.11 14.36 -12.28
CA ARG A 82 -3.39 15.59 -11.92
C ARG A 82 -2.21 15.88 -12.84
N LEU A 83 -1.47 14.83 -13.23
CA LEU A 83 -0.31 14.95 -14.12
C LEU A 83 -0.69 14.99 -15.60
N GLY A 84 -1.93 14.65 -15.97
CA GLY A 84 -2.37 14.56 -17.37
C GLY A 84 -1.80 13.33 -18.09
N VAL A 85 -1.59 12.20 -17.36
CA VAL A 85 -1.13 10.93 -17.93
C VAL A 85 -2.25 9.90 -17.94
N SER A 86 -2.15 8.93 -18.83
CA SER A 86 -3.12 7.84 -18.95
C SER A 86 -2.56 6.52 -18.44
N PHE A 87 -3.44 5.59 -18.02
CA PHE A 87 -3.02 4.21 -17.74
C PHE A 87 -4.08 3.18 -18.13
N ASP A 88 -3.61 1.98 -18.45
CA ASP A 88 -4.41 0.76 -18.52
C ASP A 88 -3.99 -0.18 -17.37
N LEU A 89 -4.95 -0.61 -16.53
CA LEU A 89 -4.74 -1.51 -15.40
C LEU A 89 -5.22 -2.92 -15.71
N TYR A 90 -4.42 -3.91 -15.36
CA TYR A 90 -4.74 -5.32 -15.43
C TYR A 90 -4.49 -6.00 -14.10
N GLU A 91 -5.34 -6.94 -13.73
CA GLU A 91 -5.17 -7.76 -12.53
C GLU A 91 -4.87 -9.22 -12.87
N ALA A 92 -4.00 -9.83 -12.07
CA ALA A 92 -3.68 -11.25 -12.20
C ALA A 92 -4.84 -12.15 -11.71
N GLY A 93 -5.73 -11.61 -10.89
CA GLY A 93 -6.87 -12.34 -10.30
C GLY A 93 -6.54 -13.08 -9.00
N GLY A 94 -5.34 -12.88 -8.46
CA GLY A 94 -4.86 -13.41 -7.17
C GLY A 94 -3.37 -13.74 -7.19
N TYR A 95 -2.81 -13.87 -6.00
CA TYR A 95 -1.38 -14.16 -5.83
C TYR A 95 -0.92 -15.51 -6.43
N PRO A 96 -1.75 -16.57 -6.51
CA PRO A 96 -1.35 -17.81 -7.17
C PRO A 96 -1.11 -17.71 -8.68
N ASN A 97 -1.50 -16.60 -9.32
CA ASN A 97 -1.53 -16.49 -10.78
C ASN A 97 -0.25 -15.82 -11.35
N LEU A 98 0.92 -16.32 -10.98
CA LEU A 98 2.22 -15.81 -11.43
C LEU A 98 2.34 -15.81 -12.97
N ASP A 99 2.01 -16.92 -13.63
CA ASP A 99 2.10 -17.03 -15.08
C ASP A 99 1.27 -15.97 -15.81
N ARG A 100 0.06 -15.70 -15.29
CA ARG A 100 -0.80 -14.66 -15.84
C ARG A 100 -0.16 -13.27 -15.70
N GLN A 101 0.48 -12.96 -14.57
CA GLN A 101 1.14 -11.67 -14.41
C GLN A 101 2.39 -11.55 -15.31
N ILE A 102 3.15 -12.65 -15.51
CA ILE A 102 4.24 -12.71 -16.49
C ILE A 102 3.73 -12.39 -17.91
N GLU A 103 2.62 -12.99 -18.33
CA GLU A 103 1.99 -12.69 -19.63
C GLU A 103 1.56 -11.22 -19.73
N GLN A 104 1.04 -10.65 -18.66
CA GLN A 104 0.66 -9.24 -18.61
C GLN A 104 1.88 -8.31 -18.76
N VAL A 105 3.00 -8.60 -18.09
CA VAL A 105 4.26 -7.86 -18.27
C VAL A 105 4.69 -7.85 -19.73
N LYS A 106 4.73 -9.02 -20.37
CA LYS A 106 5.06 -9.15 -21.80
C LYS A 106 4.09 -8.40 -22.73
N ALA A 107 2.80 -8.38 -22.36
CA ALA A 107 1.77 -7.68 -23.12
C ALA A 107 1.94 -6.15 -23.05
N CYS A 108 2.38 -5.59 -21.90
CA CYS A 108 2.67 -4.17 -21.77
C CYS A 108 3.74 -3.70 -22.77
N GLY A 109 4.82 -4.46 -22.96
CA GLY A 109 5.87 -4.15 -23.96
C GLY A 109 5.35 -4.10 -25.39
N LYS A 110 4.37 -4.94 -25.74
CA LYS A 110 3.78 -4.97 -27.09
C LYS A 110 2.78 -3.83 -27.36
N ARG A 111 2.36 -3.10 -26.32
CA ARG A 111 1.34 -2.05 -26.42
C ARG A 111 1.89 -0.63 -26.51
N HIS A 112 3.21 -0.46 -26.65
CA HIS A 112 3.87 0.84 -26.70
C HIS A 112 3.51 1.73 -25.51
N MET A 113 3.57 1.15 -24.30
CA MET A 113 3.47 1.89 -23.05
C MET A 113 4.81 2.54 -22.73
N ASP A 114 4.78 3.65 -22.00
CA ASP A 114 5.97 4.44 -21.67
C ASP A 114 6.63 4.00 -20.37
N ALA A 115 5.88 3.37 -19.45
CA ALA A 115 6.38 2.74 -18.23
C ALA A 115 5.46 1.62 -17.76
N LEU A 116 6.03 0.70 -16.95
CA LEU A 116 5.30 -0.32 -16.20
C LEU A 116 5.29 0.03 -14.72
N ILE A 117 4.11 0.04 -14.09
CA ILE A 117 3.94 0.04 -12.64
C ILE A 117 3.41 -1.34 -12.24
N ILE A 118 4.08 -2.02 -11.33
CA ILE A 118 3.73 -3.38 -10.96
C ILE A 118 3.62 -3.57 -9.45
N GLY A 119 2.45 -4.03 -8.98
CA GLY A 119 2.27 -4.68 -7.69
C GLY A 119 2.48 -6.19 -7.88
N PRO A 120 3.65 -6.73 -7.52
CA PRO A 120 4.01 -8.09 -7.88
C PRO A 120 3.26 -9.15 -7.07
N VAL A 121 2.93 -10.28 -7.70
CA VAL A 121 2.37 -11.47 -7.02
C VAL A 121 3.43 -12.37 -6.41
N SER A 122 4.69 -12.24 -6.82
CA SER A 122 5.82 -13.04 -6.36
C SER A 122 7.05 -12.16 -6.16
N TYR A 123 7.94 -12.54 -5.25
CA TYR A 123 9.18 -11.80 -5.00
C TYR A 123 10.15 -11.90 -6.19
N ASP A 124 10.45 -13.11 -6.65
CA ASP A 124 11.48 -13.41 -7.65
C ASP A 124 10.91 -13.99 -8.96
N GLY A 125 9.71 -14.56 -8.92
CA GLY A 125 9.14 -15.25 -10.09
C GLY A 125 8.91 -14.35 -11.32
N LEU A 126 8.88 -13.03 -11.13
CA LEU A 126 8.72 -12.05 -12.21
C LEU A 126 10.04 -11.54 -12.76
N SER A 127 11.18 -11.77 -12.07
CA SER A 127 12.48 -11.17 -12.38
C SER A 127 12.91 -11.34 -13.84
N PRO A 128 12.78 -12.51 -14.48
CA PRO A 128 13.14 -12.66 -15.89
C PRO A 128 12.31 -11.76 -16.82
N ALA A 129 11.01 -11.69 -16.61
CA ALA A 129 10.11 -10.87 -17.43
C ALA A 129 10.33 -9.37 -17.20
N VAL A 130 10.63 -8.99 -15.94
CA VAL A 130 10.96 -7.60 -15.57
C VAL A 130 12.29 -7.17 -16.18
N LEU A 131 13.33 -8.00 -16.15
CA LEU A 131 14.61 -7.72 -16.82
C LEU A 131 14.47 -7.50 -18.32
N ASP A 132 13.63 -8.30 -18.99
CA ASP A 132 13.36 -8.14 -20.41
C ASP A 132 12.63 -6.83 -20.73
N ILE A 133 11.59 -6.48 -19.98
CA ILE A 133 10.80 -5.27 -20.23
C ILE A 133 11.55 -4.00 -19.83
N ALA A 134 12.44 -4.07 -18.84
CA ALA A 134 13.26 -2.94 -18.38
C ALA A 134 14.24 -2.43 -19.46
N GLN A 135 14.52 -3.23 -20.48
CA GLN A 135 15.29 -2.79 -21.66
C GLN A 135 14.49 -1.87 -22.60
N GLN A 136 13.17 -1.82 -22.44
CA GLN A 136 12.26 -1.09 -23.32
C GLN A 136 11.65 0.13 -22.63
N MET A 137 11.36 0.04 -21.31
CA MET A 137 10.72 1.08 -20.54
C MET A 137 11.08 1.01 -19.06
N PRO A 138 10.98 2.11 -18.31
CA PRO A 138 11.09 2.09 -16.84
C PRO A 138 10.08 1.16 -16.19
N VAL A 139 10.51 0.46 -15.12
CA VAL A 139 9.68 -0.40 -14.29
C VAL A 139 9.66 0.14 -12.87
N ILE A 140 8.47 0.40 -12.34
CA ILE A 140 8.26 0.86 -10.97
C ILE A 140 7.58 -0.25 -10.17
N ALA A 141 8.26 -0.78 -9.15
CA ALA A 141 7.63 -1.64 -8.17
C ALA A 141 6.74 -0.81 -7.25
N ALA A 142 5.52 -1.26 -7.02
CA ALA A 142 4.54 -0.55 -6.22
C ALA A 142 3.99 -1.45 -5.11
N VAL A 143 4.04 -0.95 -3.87
CA VAL A 143 3.43 -1.57 -2.68
C VAL A 143 4.14 -2.86 -2.27
N ASN A 144 3.90 -3.95 -3.00
CA ASN A 144 4.48 -5.25 -2.70
C ASN A 144 5.97 -5.28 -3.03
N ASP A 145 6.69 -6.09 -2.29
CA ASP A 145 8.12 -6.26 -2.48
C ASP A 145 8.46 -7.28 -3.57
N MET A 146 9.55 -7.03 -4.27
CA MET A 146 10.11 -7.91 -5.30
C MET A 146 11.61 -7.72 -5.42
N ASP A 147 12.27 -8.70 -6.05
CA ASP A 147 13.65 -8.59 -6.50
C ASP A 147 13.86 -7.28 -7.28
N ASP A 148 14.91 -6.55 -6.95
CA ASP A 148 15.20 -5.23 -7.52
C ASP A 148 15.84 -5.26 -8.90
N ALA A 149 16.13 -6.47 -9.43
CA ALA A 149 16.71 -6.64 -10.77
C ALA A 149 15.76 -6.10 -11.86
N GLY A 150 16.22 -5.06 -12.57
CA GLY A 150 15.49 -4.43 -13.66
C GLY A 150 14.48 -3.35 -13.24
N ILE A 151 14.21 -3.14 -11.95
CA ILE A 151 13.35 -2.03 -11.53
C ILE A 151 14.10 -0.69 -11.53
N SER A 152 13.42 0.37 -11.94
CA SER A 152 13.94 1.74 -11.94
C SER A 152 13.75 2.41 -10.59
N ALA A 153 12.59 2.19 -9.97
CA ALA A 153 12.26 2.72 -8.65
C ALA A 153 11.22 1.84 -7.92
N LYS A 154 11.09 2.06 -6.61
CA LYS A 154 10.15 1.39 -5.72
C LYS A 154 9.34 2.43 -4.94
N ALA A 155 8.01 2.38 -5.05
CA ALA A 155 7.04 3.12 -4.26
C ALA A 155 6.47 2.17 -3.20
N SER A 156 7.14 2.03 -2.06
CA SER A 156 6.76 1.06 -1.02
C SER A 156 7.35 1.46 0.33
N VAL A 157 6.85 0.81 1.37
CA VAL A 157 7.38 0.85 2.74
C VAL A 157 8.06 -0.46 3.08
N SER A 158 8.85 -0.50 4.16
CA SER A 158 9.39 -1.76 4.69
C SER A 158 8.27 -2.65 5.25
N TRP A 159 8.00 -3.76 4.57
CA TRP A 159 7.05 -4.77 5.04
C TRP A 159 7.52 -5.46 6.31
N ARG A 160 8.83 -5.53 6.54
CA ARG A 160 9.40 -5.97 7.82
C ARG A 160 8.95 -5.05 8.96
N GLU A 161 9.02 -3.73 8.77
CA GLU A 161 8.56 -2.76 9.76
C GLU A 161 7.03 -2.82 9.97
N MET A 162 6.24 -3.06 8.92
CA MET A 162 4.80 -3.33 9.04
C MET A 162 4.53 -4.53 9.94
N GLY A 163 5.24 -5.63 9.72
CA GLY A 163 5.16 -6.81 10.58
C GLY A 163 5.61 -6.54 12.02
N ALA A 164 6.73 -5.85 12.18
CA ALA A 164 7.25 -5.46 13.49
C ALA A 164 6.28 -4.57 14.26
N ALA A 165 5.62 -3.61 13.59
CA ALA A 165 4.61 -2.75 14.20
C ALA A 165 3.39 -3.55 14.73
N ALA A 166 2.91 -4.52 13.96
CA ALA A 166 1.86 -5.43 14.41
C ALA A 166 2.32 -6.30 15.60
N GLY A 167 3.55 -6.80 15.54
CA GLY A 167 4.16 -7.59 16.63
C GLY A 167 4.34 -6.78 17.92
N ARG A 168 4.80 -5.54 17.81
CA ARG A 168 4.92 -4.62 18.96
C ARG A 168 3.58 -4.35 19.64
N ALA A 169 2.48 -4.28 18.87
CA ALA A 169 1.15 -4.11 19.46
C ALA A 169 0.74 -5.29 20.38
N ILE A 170 1.24 -6.50 20.12
CA ILE A 170 1.08 -7.66 21.00
C ILE A 170 2.13 -7.64 22.14
N ALA A 171 3.40 -7.43 21.82
CA ALA A 171 4.50 -7.47 22.78
C ALA A 171 4.34 -6.44 23.92
N GLN A 172 3.85 -5.24 23.62
CA GLN A 172 3.55 -4.23 24.61
C GLN A 172 2.44 -4.63 25.59
N ARG A 173 1.48 -5.44 25.16
CA ARG A 173 0.41 -5.98 26.01
C ARG A 173 0.86 -7.18 26.82
N HIS A 174 1.81 -7.93 26.30
CA HIS A 174 2.32 -9.17 26.87
C HIS A 174 3.85 -9.17 26.87
N PRO A 175 4.49 -8.30 27.66
CA PRO A 175 5.94 -8.23 27.74
C PRO A 175 6.52 -9.55 28.31
N LYS A 176 7.77 -9.80 28.03
CA LYS A 176 8.48 -10.99 28.50
C LYS A 176 8.33 -11.17 30.02
N GLY A 177 7.95 -12.37 30.45
CA GLY A 177 7.69 -12.70 31.86
C GLY A 177 6.23 -12.46 32.30
N SER A 178 5.36 -11.88 31.47
CA SER A 178 3.90 -11.87 31.72
C SER A 178 3.28 -13.26 31.45
N PRO A 179 2.02 -13.50 31.86
CA PRO A 179 1.34 -14.75 31.51
C PRO A 179 1.35 -15.00 29.99
N ALA A 180 1.63 -16.24 29.59
CA ALA A 180 1.68 -16.63 28.19
C ALA A 180 0.31 -16.49 27.53
N VAL A 181 0.30 -15.99 26.29
CA VAL A 181 -0.90 -15.91 25.44
C VAL A 181 -0.65 -16.63 24.12
N LYS A 182 -1.71 -17.24 23.58
CA LYS A 182 -1.69 -17.99 22.34
C LYS A 182 -2.24 -17.15 21.20
N LEU A 183 -1.51 -17.08 20.10
CA LEU A 183 -1.99 -16.40 18.91
C LEU A 183 -1.97 -17.30 17.67
N ALA A 184 -2.92 -17.08 16.79
CA ALA A 184 -2.93 -17.64 15.45
C ALA A 184 -2.48 -16.57 14.45
N TRP A 185 -1.60 -16.96 13.53
CA TRP A 185 -0.96 -16.12 12.55
C TRP A 185 -1.50 -16.36 11.13
N PHE A 186 -1.91 -15.30 10.43
CA PHE A 186 -2.49 -15.31 9.09
C PHE A 186 -1.72 -14.34 8.19
N PRO A 187 -0.49 -14.70 7.76
CA PRO A 187 0.42 -13.77 7.10
C PRO A 187 -0.06 -13.28 5.75
N GLY A 188 -0.86 -14.09 5.04
CA GLY A 188 -1.25 -13.87 3.66
C GLY A 188 -0.84 -15.03 2.75
N PRO A 189 -0.71 -14.82 1.43
CA PRO A 189 -0.39 -15.88 0.47
C PRO A 189 1.09 -16.27 0.55
N LYS A 190 1.34 -17.57 0.68
CA LYS A 190 2.70 -18.10 0.71
C LYS A 190 3.42 -17.81 -0.61
N GLY A 191 4.64 -17.26 -0.54
CA GLY A 191 5.46 -16.92 -1.70
C GLY A 191 5.25 -15.51 -2.26
N ALA A 192 4.27 -14.75 -1.77
CA ALA A 192 4.21 -13.33 -2.05
C ALA A 192 5.39 -12.61 -1.35
N GLY A 193 6.05 -11.70 -2.07
CA GLY A 193 7.27 -11.06 -1.58
C GLY A 193 7.08 -10.36 -0.23
N TRP A 194 6.02 -9.60 -0.08
CA TRP A 194 5.74 -8.86 1.15
C TRP A 194 5.52 -9.75 2.38
N VAL A 195 4.99 -10.99 2.21
CA VAL A 195 4.65 -11.89 3.32
C VAL A 195 5.88 -12.32 4.10
N GLN A 196 6.97 -12.70 3.43
CA GLN A 196 8.20 -13.13 4.11
C GLN A 196 8.78 -12.04 5.02
N PHE A 197 8.73 -10.79 4.60
CA PHE A 197 9.22 -9.66 5.37
C PHE A 197 8.29 -9.31 6.54
N VAL A 198 6.98 -9.35 6.33
CA VAL A 198 6.00 -9.19 7.42
C VAL A 198 6.21 -10.25 8.50
N GLU A 199 6.41 -11.52 8.11
CA GLU A 199 6.69 -12.61 9.06
C GLU A 199 7.96 -12.36 9.83
N GLN A 200 9.04 -11.98 9.15
CA GLN A 200 10.32 -11.70 9.78
C GLN A 200 10.17 -10.61 10.86
N GLY A 201 9.63 -9.44 10.49
CA GLY A 201 9.47 -8.35 11.45
C GLY A 201 8.51 -8.68 12.58
N PHE A 202 7.43 -9.40 12.31
CA PHE A 202 6.47 -9.85 13.32
C PHE A 202 7.12 -10.78 14.33
N PHE A 203 7.88 -11.79 13.89
CA PHE A 203 8.55 -12.75 14.78
C PHE A 203 9.66 -12.08 15.60
N GLU A 204 10.42 -11.18 15.01
CA GLU A 204 11.43 -10.39 15.72
C GLU A 204 10.81 -9.56 16.85
N ALA A 205 9.70 -8.88 16.59
CA ALA A 205 9.01 -8.09 17.60
C ALA A 205 8.39 -8.96 18.73
N LEU A 206 8.03 -10.19 18.44
CA LEU A 206 7.52 -11.13 19.45
C LEU A 206 8.60 -11.78 20.30
N ALA A 207 9.87 -11.77 19.90
CA ALA A 207 10.97 -12.44 20.62
C ALA A 207 11.11 -11.98 22.09
N GLU A 208 10.73 -10.73 22.37
CA GLU A 208 10.75 -10.15 23.71
C GLU A 208 9.35 -10.10 24.36
N SER A 209 8.45 -11.00 23.96
CA SER A 209 7.10 -11.10 24.52
C SER A 209 6.84 -12.51 25.12
N SER A 210 5.73 -12.63 25.84
CA SER A 210 5.19 -13.91 26.32
C SER A 210 4.15 -14.51 25.35
N ALA A 211 3.99 -13.93 24.16
CA ALA A 211 3.06 -14.42 23.16
C ALA A 211 3.65 -15.59 22.37
N GLN A 212 2.84 -16.62 22.11
CA GLN A 212 3.22 -17.84 21.43
C GLN A 212 2.36 -18.04 20.19
N ILE A 213 2.98 -18.20 19.03
CA ILE A 213 2.29 -18.59 17.81
C ILE A 213 1.99 -20.09 17.90
N VAL A 214 0.71 -20.44 18.00
CA VAL A 214 0.26 -21.86 18.14
C VAL A 214 -0.26 -22.44 16.84
N ALA A 215 -0.58 -21.59 15.86
CA ALA A 215 -1.00 -22.01 14.54
C ALA A 215 -0.72 -20.92 13.50
N THR A 216 -0.45 -21.34 12.26
CA THR A 216 -0.31 -20.45 11.09
C THR A 216 -1.19 -20.96 9.97
N ARG A 217 -1.89 -20.04 9.28
CA ARG A 217 -2.69 -20.32 8.08
C ARG A 217 -2.36 -19.35 6.98
N TYR A 218 -1.79 -19.86 5.89
CA TYR A 218 -1.53 -19.10 4.67
C TYR A 218 -2.75 -19.11 3.76
N GLY A 219 -3.01 -18.00 3.07
CA GLY A 219 -4.08 -17.91 2.08
C GLY A 219 -4.10 -16.56 1.39
N ASP A 220 -4.76 -16.50 0.23
CA ASP A 220 -4.92 -15.26 -0.54
C ASP A 220 -5.72 -14.21 0.27
N THR A 221 -5.54 -12.93 -0.05
CA THR A 221 -6.14 -11.80 0.67
C THR A 221 -7.58 -11.49 0.19
N GLY A 222 -8.36 -12.54 -0.11
CA GLY A 222 -9.80 -12.46 -0.30
C GLY A 222 -10.54 -12.72 1.02
N VAL A 223 -11.55 -11.91 1.36
CA VAL A 223 -12.31 -12.05 2.62
C VAL A 223 -12.96 -13.44 2.72
N ASP A 224 -13.51 -13.95 1.63
CA ASP A 224 -14.13 -15.27 1.54
C ASP A 224 -13.18 -16.41 1.95
N GLN A 225 -11.94 -16.35 1.47
CA GLN A 225 -10.92 -17.33 1.83
C GLN A 225 -10.49 -17.16 3.29
N GLN A 226 -10.32 -15.94 3.76
CA GLN A 226 -9.94 -15.66 5.14
C GLN A 226 -11.02 -16.06 6.16
N VAL A 227 -12.30 -16.02 5.78
CA VAL A 227 -13.40 -16.57 6.60
C VAL A 227 -13.16 -18.04 6.91
N LEU A 228 -12.85 -18.87 5.89
CA LEU A 228 -12.61 -20.30 6.08
C LEU A 228 -11.40 -20.58 6.99
N LEU A 229 -10.34 -19.80 6.84
CA LEU A 229 -9.13 -19.96 7.66
C LEU A 229 -9.35 -19.56 9.12
N VAL A 230 -10.12 -18.50 9.38
CA VAL A 230 -10.47 -18.05 10.74
C VAL A 230 -11.39 -19.08 11.41
N GLU A 231 -12.39 -19.60 10.70
CA GLU A 231 -13.29 -20.65 11.22
C GLU A 231 -12.51 -21.91 11.58
N ASP A 232 -11.59 -22.36 10.70
CA ASP A 232 -10.75 -23.53 10.95
C ASP A 232 -9.89 -23.35 12.23
N ILE A 233 -9.31 -22.17 12.45
CA ILE A 233 -8.55 -21.89 13.67
C ILE A 233 -9.44 -21.91 14.92
N LEU A 234 -10.61 -21.31 14.88
CA LEU A 234 -11.51 -21.26 16.04
C LEU A 234 -12.04 -22.64 16.40
N ASP A 235 -12.13 -23.58 15.45
CA ASP A 235 -12.56 -24.95 15.67
C ASP A 235 -11.39 -25.84 16.14
N SER A 236 -10.17 -25.62 15.60
CA SER A 236 -8.99 -26.46 15.90
C SER A 236 -8.15 -25.98 17.09
N VAL A 237 -8.23 -24.69 17.46
CA VAL A 237 -7.45 -24.07 18.55
C VAL A 237 -8.38 -23.24 19.45
N PRO A 238 -9.28 -23.87 20.22
CA PRO A 238 -10.32 -23.18 20.98
C PRO A 238 -9.79 -22.23 22.08
N GLU A 239 -8.54 -22.40 22.50
CA GLU A 239 -7.89 -21.58 23.53
C GLU A 239 -7.08 -20.39 22.96
N VAL A 240 -7.21 -20.08 21.67
CA VAL A 240 -6.52 -18.94 21.06
C VAL A 240 -6.96 -17.62 21.71
N ASN A 241 -5.99 -16.74 22.00
CA ASN A 241 -6.24 -15.44 22.60
C ASN A 241 -6.24 -14.30 21.58
N TYR A 242 -5.50 -14.46 20.47
CA TYR A 242 -5.35 -13.47 19.43
C TYR A 242 -5.39 -14.07 18.04
N LEU A 243 -6.05 -13.36 17.11
CA LEU A 243 -5.97 -13.56 15.68
C LEU A 243 -5.17 -12.40 15.09
N VAL A 244 -4.06 -12.69 14.44
CA VAL A 244 -3.17 -11.65 13.90
C VAL A 244 -2.88 -11.95 12.43
N GLY A 245 -2.99 -10.95 11.55
CA GLY A 245 -2.68 -11.15 10.13
C GLY A 245 -3.23 -10.09 9.20
N SER A 246 -3.48 -10.48 7.96
CA SER A 246 -3.90 -9.58 6.87
C SER A 246 -5.18 -8.79 7.16
N GLY A 247 -5.38 -7.68 6.45
CA GLY A 247 -6.61 -6.87 6.56
C GLY A 247 -7.90 -7.69 6.38
N PRO A 248 -8.06 -8.49 5.31
CA PRO A 248 -9.21 -9.34 5.11
C PRO A 248 -9.43 -10.39 6.20
N MET A 249 -8.35 -10.93 6.78
CA MET A 249 -8.47 -11.80 7.96
C MET A 249 -9.08 -11.05 9.15
N ALA A 250 -8.58 -9.85 9.44
CA ALA A 250 -9.10 -9.05 10.55
C ALA A 250 -10.56 -8.65 10.34
N GLU A 251 -10.97 -8.34 9.11
CA GLU A 251 -12.37 -8.07 8.75
C GLU A 251 -13.26 -9.30 8.95
N ALA A 252 -12.83 -10.46 8.47
CA ALA A 252 -13.52 -11.74 8.66
C ALA A 252 -13.67 -12.07 10.16
N ALA A 253 -12.57 -11.93 10.92
CA ALA A 253 -12.54 -12.20 12.35
C ALA A 253 -13.55 -11.36 13.14
N VAL A 254 -13.69 -10.06 12.85
CA VAL A 254 -14.70 -9.19 13.51
C VAL A 254 -16.11 -9.76 13.38
N SER A 255 -16.47 -10.25 12.19
CA SER A 255 -17.81 -10.79 11.92
C SER A 255 -18.02 -12.15 12.57
N ILE A 256 -17.04 -13.04 12.47
CA ILE A 256 -17.09 -14.40 13.01
C ILE A 256 -17.09 -14.40 14.53
N LEU A 257 -16.20 -13.63 15.17
CA LEU A 257 -16.18 -13.53 16.63
C LEU A 257 -17.48 -12.98 17.20
N ARG A 258 -18.13 -12.06 16.48
CA ARG A 258 -19.47 -11.58 16.87
C ARG A 258 -20.51 -12.68 16.75
N ALA A 259 -20.53 -13.43 15.65
CA ALA A 259 -21.49 -14.50 15.43
C ALA A 259 -21.34 -15.65 16.45
N ARG A 260 -20.10 -15.94 16.88
CA ARG A 260 -19.79 -16.97 17.89
C ARG A 260 -19.84 -16.46 19.34
N ASN A 261 -20.24 -15.22 19.62
CA ASN A 261 -20.24 -14.58 20.94
C ASN A 261 -18.85 -14.55 21.61
N LEU A 262 -17.77 -14.41 20.82
CA LEU A 262 -16.38 -14.35 21.26
C LEU A 262 -15.81 -12.91 21.24
N THR A 263 -16.62 -11.93 20.87
CA THR A 263 -16.19 -10.51 20.86
C THR A 263 -15.69 -10.09 22.25
N GLY A 264 -14.49 -9.48 22.29
CA GLY A 264 -13.83 -9.06 23.52
C GLY A 264 -13.14 -10.18 24.30
N ARG A 265 -13.30 -11.45 23.89
CA ARG A 265 -12.58 -12.60 24.44
C ARG A 265 -11.33 -12.96 23.65
N ILE A 266 -11.36 -12.73 22.34
CA ILE A 266 -10.24 -12.94 21.42
C ILE A 266 -9.89 -11.59 20.80
N GLY A 267 -8.62 -11.17 20.92
CA GLY A 267 -8.10 -9.94 20.33
C GLY A 267 -7.82 -10.10 18.85
N ILE A 268 -7.94 -8.99 18.09
CA ILE A 268 -7.62 -8.96 16.67
C ILE A 268 -6.56 -7.87 16.43
N VAL A 269 -5.49 -8.21 15.71
CA VAL A 269 -4.49 -7.25 15.21
C VAL A 269 -4.33 -7.48 13.71
N SER A 270 -4.35 -6.39 12.94
CA SER A 270 -4.11 -6.44 11.49
C SER A 270 -2.68 -6.02 11.16
N THR A 271 -2.13 -6.54 10.07
CA THR A 271 -0.81 -6.16 9.54
C THR A 271 -0.85 -4.99 8.58
N TYR A 272 -2.04 -4.53 8.17
CA TYR A 272 -2.25 -3.31 7.40
C TYR A 272 -3.69 -2.82 7.53
N VAL A 273 -3.94 -1.60 7.05
CA VAL A 273 -5.24 -0.92 7.17
C VAL A 273 -6.05 -1.06 5.87
N SER A 274 -7.31 -1.42 6.02
CA SER A 274 -8.38 -1.31 5.03
C SER A 274 -9.56 -0.54 5.62
N HIS A 275 -10.59 -0.28 4.84
CA HIS A 275 -11.83 0.35 5.34
C HIS A 275 -12.49 -0.45 6.47
N GLY A 276 -12.50 -1.78 6.37
CA GLY A 276 -13.06 -2.64 7.40
C GLY A 276 -12.22 -2.64 8.66
N VAL A 277 -10.89 -2.70 8.51
CA VAL A 277 -9.94 -2.61 9.62
C VAL A 277 -10.07 -1.26 10.34
N TYR A 278 -10.09 -0.15 9.61
CA TYR A 278 -10.29 1.19 10.17
C TYR A 278 -11.58 1.27 11.00
N ARG A 279 -12.71 0.82 10.42
CA ARG A 279 -13.98 0.77 11.16
C ARG A 279 -13.92 -0.17 12.37
N GLY A 280 -13.18 -1.26 12.27
CA GLY A 280 -12.95 -2.22 13.35
C GLY A 280 -12.21 -1.58 14.52
N ILE A 281 -11.13 -0.84 14.26
CA ILE A 281 -10.36 -0.10 15.27
C ILE A 281 -11.26 0.96 15.93
N LYS A 282 -11.94 1.79 15.14
CA LYS A 282 -12.79 2.85 15.63
C LYS A 282 -13.95 2.38 16.54
N ARG A 283 -14.36 1.11 16.35
CA ARG A 283 -15.39 0.45 17.17
C ARG A 283 -14.81 -0.38 18.31
N GLY A 284 -13.49 -0.37 18.53
CA GLY A 284 -12.81 -1.18 19.54
C GLY A 284 -12.90 -2.69 19.29
N ARG A 285 -13.05 -3.13 18.03
CA ARG A 285 -13.10 -4.54 17.64
C ARG A 285 -11.74 -5.07 17.17
N ILE A 286 -10.91 -4.19 16.65
CA ILE A 286 -9.53 -4.45 16.26
C ILE A 286 -8.65 -3.58 17.14
N LEU A 287 -7.60 -4.15 17.71
CA LEU A 287 -6.75 -3.52 18.71
C LEU A 287 -5.72 -2.58 18.09
N ALA A 288 -5.18 -2.95 16.95
CA ALA A 288 -4.17 -2.17 16.25
C ALA A 288 -4.03 -2.62 14.78
N ALA A 289 -3.56 -1.70 13.94
CA ALA A 289 -3.05 -2.00 12.61
C ALA A 289 -2.06 -0.91 12.18
N PRO A 290 -0.86 -1.23 11.65
CA PRO A 290 -0.03 -0.27 10.97
C PRO A 290 -0.71 0.20 9.67
N THR A 291 -0.58 1.50 9.34
CA THR A 291 -0.93 2.04 8.04
C THR A 291 0.32 2.50 7.30
N ASP A 292 0.36 2.22 6.04
CA ASP A 292 1.39 2.58 5.08
C ASP A 292 0.87 3.58 4.05
N PHE A 293 -0.29 4.18 4.31
CA PHE A 293 -0.92 5.21 3.48
C PHE A 293 -1.07 4.79 2.01
N ALA A 294 -1.86 3.76 1.76
CA ALA A 294 -2.02 3.11 0.46
C ALA A 294 -2.38 4.06 -0.70
N VAL A 295 -3.18 5.10 -0.45
CA VAL A 295 -3.50 6.14 -1.46
C VAL A 295 -2.24 6.89 -1.85
N LEU A 296 -1.42 7.30 -0.88
CA LEU A 296 -0.18 8.03 -1.14
C LEU A 296 0.86 7.15 -1.86
N GLN A 297 0.93 5.85 -1.56
CA GLN A 297 1.78 4.92 -2.33
C GLN A 297 1.34 4.81 -3.79
N GLY A 298 0.02 4.78 -4.05
CA GLY A 298 -0.51 4.80 -5.42
C GLY A 298 -0.12 6.07 -6.18
N ARG A 299 -0.24 7.23 -5.53
CA ARG A 299 0.20 8.52 -6.11
C ARG A 299 1.70 8.52 -6.39
N LEU A 300 2.51 8.11 -5.41
CA LEU A 300 3.97 8.05 -5.54
C LEU A 300 4.42 7.14 -6.69
N ALA A 301 3.76 6.01 -6.90
CA ALA A 301 4.10 5.10 -7.99
C ALA A 301 3.94 5.75 -9.37
N VAL A 302 2.87 6.53 -9.57
CA VAL A 302 2.66 7.30 -10.83
C VAL A 302 3.71 8.40 -10.98
N GLU A 303 3.99 9.14 -9.90
CA GLU A 303 5.03 10.17 -9.87
C GLU A 303 6.41 9.62 -10.27
N LEU A 304 6.83 8.53 -9.65
CA LEU A 304 8.12 7.89 -9.95
C LEU A 304 8.17 7.37 -11.39
N ALA A 305 7.05 6.86 -11.93
CA ALA A 305 6.97 6.42 -13.31
C ALA A 305 7.18 7.59 -14.29
N VAL A 306 6.48 8.71 -14.08
CA VAL A 306 6.64 9.92 -14.93
C VAL A 306 8.07 10.45 -14.84
N ARG A 307 8.63 10.58 -13.63
CA ARG A 307 10.03 11.02 -13.45
C ARG A 307 11.03 10.09 -14.13
N ALA A 308 10.81 8.79 -14.09
CA ALA A 308 11.68 7.82 -14.76
C ALA A 308 11.63 7.97 -16.28
N ILE A 309 10.45 8.15 -16.87
CA ILE A 309 10.27 8.41 -18.30
C ILE A 309 10.97 9.71 -18.71
N GLU A 310 10.85 10.76 -17.91
CA GLU A 310 11.38 12.09 -18.20
C GLU A 310 12.87 12.28 -17.85
N GLY A 311 13.53 11.23 -17.31
CA GLY A 311 14.96 11.26 -16.98
C GLY A 311 15.31 12.16 -15.78
N ASN A 312 14.33 12.46 -14.91
CA ASN A 312 14.50 13.31 -13.72
C ASN A 312 14.22 12.56 -12.40
N LEU A 313 14.37 11.22 -12.40
CA LEU A 313 14.22 10.36 -11.25
C LEU A 313 15.40 10.55 -10.29
N THR A 314 15.20 11.33 -9.22
CA THR A 314 16.23 11.59 -8.19
C THR A 314 16.12 10.66 -6.99
N ILE A 315 14.93 10.15 -6.71
CA ILE A 315 14.63 9.22 -5.60
C ILE A 315 14.18 7.90 -6.20
N ARG A 316 14.94 6.84 -5.93
CA ARG A 316 14.66 5.51 -6.48
C ARG A 316 13.85 4.61 -5.55
N HIS A 317 13.79 4.91 -4.24
CA HIS A 317 13.00 4.18 -3.28
C HIS A 317 12.50 5.14 -2.22
N ALA A 318 11.20 5.24 -2.08
CA ALA A 318 10.53 6.00 -1.02
C ALA A 318 9.13 5.43 -0.75
N GLY A 319 8.62 5.71 0.44
CA GLY A 319 7.26 5.43 0.84
C GLY A 319 6.81 6.33 1.98
N PRO A 320 5.52 6.31 2.34
CA PRO A 320 5.03 7.00 3.52
C PRO A 320 5.63 6.45 4.82
N ARG A 321 5.63 7.27 5.87
CA ARG A 321 5.99 6.80 7.22
C ARG A 321 4.94 5.82 7.74
N ILE A 322 5.37 4.68 8.27
CA ILE A 322 4.48 3.71 8.91
C ILE A 322 3.97 4.27 10.26
N VAL A 323 2.66 4.23 10.47
CA VAL A 323 2.01 4.64 11.71
C VAL A 323 1.08 3.53 12.19
N THR A 324 1.21 3.11 13.44
CA THR A 324 0.28 2.13 14.03
C THR A 324 -0.99 2.84 14.52
N LEU A 325 -2.12 2.52 13.90
CA LEU A 325 -3.44 2.98 14.33
C LEU A 325 -3.93 2.12 15.48
N THR A 326 -4.48 2.78 16.49
CA THR A 326 -5.15 2.19 17.65
C THR A 326 -6.42 2.96 17.96
N PRO A 327 -7.34 2.46 18.81
CA PRO A 327 -8.52 3.23 19.23
C PRO A 327 -8.19 4.60 19.83
N GLU A 328 -6.99 4.76 20.43
CA GLU A 328 -6.58 5.98 21.12
C GLU A 328 -6.13 7.08 20.14
N ASN A 329 -5.57 6.74 18.97
CA ASN A 329 -4.99 7.71 18.05
C ASN A 329 -5.70 7.81 16.68
N ILE A 330 -6.65 6.94 16.40
CA ILE A 330 -7.28 6.81 15.07
C ILE A 330 -7.98 8.09 14.61
N ASP A 331 -8.48 8.91 15.53
CA ASP A 331 -9.14 10.16 15.19
C ASP A 331 -8.15 11.32 14.92
N GLU A 332 -6.89 11.17 15.31
CA GLU A 332 -5.83 12.15 15.06
C GLU A 332 -5.16 11.97 13.69
N ILE A 333 -5.27 10.76 13.13
CA ILE A 333 -4.61 10.40 11.87
C ILE A 333 -5.64 10.47 10.73
N GLY A 334 -5.42 11.39 9.80
CA GLY A 334 -6.27 11.56 8.62
C GLY A 334 -6.32 10.30 7.75
N THR A 335 -7.49 10.00 7.19
CA THR A 335 -7.69 8.82 6.32
C THR A 335 -7.43 9.10 4.84
N GLN A 336 -7.29 10.36 4.44
CA GLN A 336 -7.24 10.77 3.03
C GLN A 336 -6.08 10.14 2.24
N GLU A 337 -4.96 9.91 2.91
CA GLU A 337 -3.79 9.28 2.28
C GLU A 337 -3.78 7.75 2.42
N SER A 338 -4.62 7.20 3.30
CA SER A 338 -4.71 5.75 3.56
C SER A 338 -5.88 5.07 2.86
N LEU A 339 -7.03 5.74 2.78
CA LEU A 339 -8.28 5.12 2.36
C LEU A 339 -8.95 5.91 1.25
N THR A 340 -9.40 5.21 0.22
CA THR A 340 -10.23 5.79 -0.83
C THR A 340 -11.59 6.26 -0.29
N PRO A 341 -12.25 7.27 -0.90
CA PRO A 341 -13.65 7.58 -0.59
C PRO A 341 -14.56 6.37 -0.75
N ALA A 342 -15.56 6.23 0.13
CA ALA A 342 -16.46 5.07 0.14
C ALA A 342 -17.29 4.91 -1.15
N SER A 343 -17.41 5.97 -1.95
CA SER A 343 -18.11 5.98 -3.25
C SER A 343 -17.20 5.61 -4.42
N PHE A 344 -15.91 5.39 -4.20
CA PHE A 344 -14.97 5.08 -5.29
C PHE A 344 -15.24 3.68 -5.85
N VAL A 345 -15.22 3.59 -7.17
CA VAL A 345 -15.34 2.33 -7.93
C VAL A 345 -14.00 2.08 -8.61
N PRO A 346 -13.53 0.82 -8.71
CA PRO A 346 -12.26 0.51 -9.36
C PRO A 346 -12.19 1.09 -10.78
N VAL A 347 -11.08 1.73 -11.11
CA VAL A 347 -10.83 2.32 -12.42
C VAL A 347 -9.73 1.51 -13.11
N PHE A 348 -10.09 0.84 -14.20
CA PHE A 348 -9.15 0.04 -14.98
C PHE A 348 -8.48 0.83 -16.11
N LYS A 349 -8.99 2.01 -16.41
CA LYS A 349 -8.44 2.86 -17.46
C LYS A 349 -8.65 4.34 -17.14
N VAL A 350 -7.58 5.09 -17.18
CA VAL A 350 -7.58 6.56 -17.22
C VAL A 350 -7.18 6.99 -18.62
N SER A 351 -7.95 7.91 -19.23
CA SER A 351 -7.69 8.46 -20.56
C SER A 351 -7.64 9.97 -20.45
N ASN A 352 -6.51 10.58 -20.72
CA ASN A 352 -6.26 12.02 -20.75
C ASN A 352 -5.83 12.43 -22.16
#